data_ab1ff3d01cdaeef897da2da778efa064
#
_entry.id   ab1ff3d01cdaeef897da2da778efa064
#
_cell.length_a   1.000
_cell.length_b   1.000
_cell.length_c   1.000
_cell.angle_alpha   90.00
_cell.angle_beta   90.00
_cell.angle_gamma   90.00
#
_symmetry.space_group_name_H-M   'P 1'
#
loop_
_entity.id
_entity.type
_entity.pdbx_description
1 polymer ?
#
loop_
_entity_poly.entity_id
_entity_poly.type
_entity_poly.pdbx_seq_one_letter_code
_entity_poly.pdbx_strand_id
1 'polypeptide(L)'
;MKRMEIAPGVHLSWDPAQKFNRCRVSIHFALPAKRETATAHALLPLVMERGYADCPDMTQLTKKLARLYGADLTVDARPMGANHNLCVSVTGIKDQFALEGEPLTQEYAELALGTAFHPYFVGETFDPEAVKIEKQMLKKALEDEVNEKRLYCQPVSYTHLRAHETP
;
A
#
# COMPACT_ATOMS: atom_id res chain seq x y z
N MET A 1 18.82 11.89 4.02
CA MET A 1 17.41 12.07 3.62
C MET A 1 17.15 13.57 3.44
N LYS A 2 16.60 13.97 2.30
CA LYS A 2 16.16 15.34 2.01
C LYS A 2 14.63 15.36 2.01
N ARG A 3 14.04 16.51 2.38
CA ARG A 3 12.58 16.70 2.43
C ARG A 3 12.21 18.11 1.97
N MET A 4 11.13 18.21 1.20
CA MET A 4 10.55 19.49 0.77
C MET A 4 9.03 19.40 0.79
N GLU A 5 8.38 20.51 1.05
CA GLU A 5 6.94 20.66 0.86
C GLU A 5 6.67 21.09 -0.59
N ILE A 6 5.83 20.33 -1.30
CA ILE A 6 5.48 20.60 -2.71
C ILE A 6 4.11 21.24 -2.87
N ALA A 7 3.24 21.08 -1.88
CA ALA A 7 1.95 21.74 -1.74
C ALA A 7 1.55 21.73 -0.25
N PRO A 8 0.57 22.54 0.18
CA PRO A 8 0.12 22.56 1.57
C PRO A 8 -0.23 21.17 2.09
N GLY A 9 0.52 20.69 3.10
CA GLY A 9 0.37 19.37 3.68
C GLY A 9 0.91 18.20 2.83
N VAL A 10 1.53 18.47 1.67
CA VAL A 10 2.12 17.44 0.81
C VAL A 10 3.65 17.56 0.83
N HIS A 11 4.30 16.52 1.28
CA HIS A 11 5.74 16.49 1.44
C HIS A 11 6.39 15.42 0.55
N LEU A 12 7.43 15.80 -0.17
CA LEU A 12 8.33 14.89 -0.87
C LEU A 12 9.57 14.66 0.00
N SER A 13 9.91 13.39 0.20
CA SER A 13 11.14 12.99 0.90
C SER A 13 11.93 12.02 0.04
N TRP A 14 13.24 12.18 -0.06
CA TRP A 14 14.09 11.26 -0.81
C TRP A 14 15.45 11.06 -0.15
N ASP A 15 15.99 9.88 -0.36
CA ASP A 15 17.32 9.51 0.11
C ASP A 15 18.09 8.77 -1.00
N PRO A 16 19.13 9.39 -1.59
CA PRO A 16 19.93 8.74 -2.63
C PRO A 16 20.94 7.74 -2.04
N ALA A 17 20.47 6.77 -1.27
CA ALA A 17 21.32 5.76 -0.65
C ALA A 17 22.02 4.90 -1.71
N GLN A 18 23.36 4.98 -1.79
CA GLN A 18 24.14 4.24 -2.80
C GLN A 18 24.37 2.76 -2.44
N LYS A 19 24.30 2.42 -1.15
CA LYS A 19 24.62 1.07 -0.65
C LYS A 19 23.58 -0.01 -0.99
N PHE A 20 22.40 0.36 -1.46
CA PHE A 20 21.33 -0.58 -1.79
C PHE A 20 21.18 -0.74 -3.31
N ASN A 21 20.93 -1.96 -3.77
CA ASN A 21 20.69 -2.28 -5.18
C ASN A 21 19.23 -2.08 -5.60
N ARG A 22 18.33 -1.87 -4.64
CA ARG A 22 16.91 -1.62 -4.88
C ARG A 22 16.56 -0.17 -4.57
N CYS A 23 15.56 0.34 -5.27
CA CYS A 23 14.89 1.58 -4.92
C CYS A 23 13.44 1.29 -4.54
N ARG A 24 12.85 2.20 -3.80
CA ARG A 24 11.44 2.18 -3.41
C ARG A 24 10.84 3.56 -3.64
N VAL A 25 9.71 3.58 -4.31
CA VAL A 25 8.83 4.74 -4.39
C VAL A 25 7.60 4.45 -3.56
N SER A 26 7.21 5.35 -2.67
CA SER A 26 6.03 5.16 -1.82
C SER A 26 5.24 6.45 -1.67
N ILE A 27 3.92 6.31 -1.65
CA ILE A 27 2.96 7.38 -1.41
C ILE A 27 2.23 7.05 -0.11
N HIS A 28 2.16 8.01 0.79
CA HIS A 28 1.58 7.84 2.11
C HIS A 28 0.43 8.81 2.30
N PHE A 29 -0.73 8.30 2.72
CA PHE A 29 -1.89 9.10 3.10
C PHE A 29 -2.15 8.93 4.60
N ALA A 30 -2.11 10.03 5.33
CA ALA A 30 -2.52 10.07 6.73
C ALA A 30 -4.04 10.26 6.82
N LEU A 31 -4.77 9.18 7.09
CA LEU A 31 -6.23 9.17 7.18
C LEU A 31 -6.65 9.16 8.66
N PRO A 32 -7.57 10.01 9.10
CA PRO A 32 -8.07 9.96 10.47
C PRO A 32 -8.63 8.58 10.83
N ALA A 33 -8.17 8.00 11.94
CA ALA A 33 -8.65 6.72 12.43
C ALA A 33 -10.02 6.90 13.10
N LYS A 34 -11.11 6.59 12.39
CA LYS A 34 -12.46 6.61 12.89
C LYS A 34 -13.06 5.20 12.85
N ARG A 35 -13.89 4.86 13.83
CA ARG A 35 -14.54 3.54 13.89
C ARG A 35 -15.38 3.26 12.65
N GLU A 36 -16.05 4.28 12.13
CA GLU A 36 -16.95 4.18 10.98
C GLU A 36 -16.19 3.87 9.68
N THR A 37 -14.94 4.31 9.56
CA THR A 37 -14.12 4.13 8.37
C THR A 37 -13.10 2.99 8.48
N ALA A 38 -12.95 2.39 9.65
CA ALA A 38 -11.92 1.38 9.92
C ALA A 38 -11.99 0.18 8.95
N THR A 39 -13.20 -0.35 8.71
CA THR A 39 -13.41 -1.47 7.77
C THR A 39 -13.08 -1.07 6.33
N ALA A 40 -13.45 0.13 5.92
CA ALA A 40 -13.14 0.63 4.58
C ALA A 40 -11.62 0.80 4.40
N HIS A 41 -10.93 1.37 5.41
CA HIS A 41 -9.47 1.52 5.38
C HIS A 41 -8.74 0.17 5.37
N ALA A 42 -9.29 -0.88 5.98
CA ALA A 42 -8.71 -2.22 5.94
C ALA A 42 -8.94 -2.94 4.59
N LEU A 43 -10.09 -2.70 3.95
CA LEU A 43 -10.45 -3.33 2.69
C LEU A 43 -9.83 -2.64 1.46
N LEU A 44 -9.70 -1.30 1.52
CA LEU A 44 -9.23 -0.48 0.41
C LEU A 44 -7.90 -0.96 -0.19
N PRO A 45 -6.83 -1.25 0.59
CA PRO A 45 -5.57 -1.75 0.06
C PRO A 45 -5.73 -3.01 -0.78
N LEU A 46 -6.51 -3.98 -0.30
CA LEU A 46 -6.71 -5.27 -0.95
C LEU A 46 -7.36 -5.12 -2.33
N VAL A 47 -8.32 -4.20 -2.44
CA VAL A 47 -8.98 -3.91 -3.72
C VAL A 47 -8.05 -3.14 -4.65
N MET A 48 -7.26 -2.19 -4.14
CA MET A 48 -6.32 -1.40 -4.95
C MET A 48 -5.16 -2.24 -5.51
N GLU A 49 -4.72 -3.27 -4.82
CA GLU A 49 -3.67 -4.18 -5.30
C GLU A 49 -4.10 -5.03 -6.51
N ARG A 50 -5.39 -5.12 -6.80
CA ARG A 50 -5.89 -5.93 -7.92
C ARG A 50 -5.66 -5.31 -9.29
N GLY A 51 -5.52 -3.99 -9.36
CA GLY A 51 -5.30 -3.28 -10.61
C GLY A 51 -5.59 -1.79 -10.49
N TYR A 52 -5.25 -1.07 -11.53
CA TYR A 52 -5.52 0.36 -11.69
C TYR A 52 -5.92 0.64 -13.15
N ALA A 53 -6.21 1.90 -13.50
CA ALA A 53 -6.83 2.26 -14.78
C ALA A 53 -6.11 1.67 -16.01
N ASP A 54 -4.75 1.72 -16.04
CA ASP A 54 -3.99 1.20 -17.20
C ASP A 54 -3.78 -0.33 -17.15
N CYS A 55 -3.96 -0.95 -15.98
CA CYS A 55 -3.85 -2.39 -15.78
C CYS A 55 -5.05 -2.85 -14.92
N PRO A 56 -6.24 -2.98 -15.52
CA PRO A 56 -7.50 -3.20 -14.78
C PRO A 56 -7.63 -4.59 -14.14
N ASP A 57 -6.77 -5.52 -14.49
CA ASP A 57 -6.76 -6.87 -13.93
C ASP A 57 -5.37 -7.32 -13.46
N MET A 58 -5.38 -8.29 -12.55
CA MET A 58 -4.16 -8.88 -11.98
C MET A 58 -3.19 -9.44 -13.02
N THR A 59 -3.70 -9.94 -14.16
CA THR A 59 -2.85 -10.51 -15.21
C THR A 59 -2.04 -9.43 -15.91
N GLN A 60 -2.68 -8.31 -16.24
CA GLN A 60 -2.02 -7.16 -16.87
C GLN A 60 -1.02 -6.52 -15.91
N LEU A 61 -1.44 -6.34 -14.64
CA LEU A 61 -0.57 -5.80 -13.60
C LEU A 61 0.66 -6.69 -13.38
N THR A 62 0.48 -7.99 -13.26
CA THR A 62 1.58 -8.96 -13.09
C THR A 62 2.54 -8.93 -14.30
N LYS A 63 2.01 -8.83 -15.53
CA LYS A 63 2.83 -8.69 -16.73
C LYS A 63 3.64 -7.38 -16.70
N LYS A 64 3.03 -6.27 -16.28
CA LYS A 64 3.74 -4.99 -16.12
C LYS A 64 4.85 -5.10 -15.08
N LEU A 65 4.57 -5.65 -13.90
CA LEU A 65 5.57 -5.86 -12.85
C LEU A 65 6.73 -6.77 -13.31
N ALA A 66 6.42 -7.83 -14.07
CA ALA A 66 7.44 -8.71 -14.64
C ALA A 66 8.35 -7.96 -15.64
N ARG A 67 7.81 -7.09 -16.49
CA ARG A 67 8.59 -6.23 -17.41
C ARG A 67 9.46 -5.22 -16.65
N LEU A 68 9.05 -4.81 -15.47
CA LEU A 68 9.81 -3.95 -14.57
C LEU A 68 10.78 -4.77 -13.69
N TYR A 69 11.35 -5.83 -14.25
CA TYR A 69 12.35 -6.72 -13.60
C TYR A 69 11.84 -7.35 -12.31
N GLY A 70 10.56 -7.73 -12.26
CA GLY A 70 9.95 -8.30 -11.08
C GLY A 70 9.82 -7.29 -9.95
N ALA A 71 9.43 -6.06 -10.28
CA ALA A 71 9.08 -5.08 -9.27
C ALA A 71 7.89 -5.58 -8.44
N ASP A 72 7.85 -5.14 -7.18
CA ASP A 72 6.82 -5.47 -6.22
C ASP A 72 5.94 -4.24 -5.96
N LEU A 73 4.64 -4.38 -6.12
CA LEU A 73 3.63 -3.39 -5.74
C LEU A 73 2.96 -3.86 -4.46
N THR A 74 2.97 -3.01 -3.44
CA THR A 74 2.30 -3.27 -2.16
C THR A 74 1.41 -2.10 -1.80
N VAL A 75 0.17 -2.38 -1.42
CA VAL A 75 -0.73 -1.40 -0.82
C VAL A 75 -1.10 -1.89 0.57
N ASP A 76 -0.83 -1.10 1.58
CA ASP A 76 -1.17 -1.45 2.96
C ASP A 76 -1.80 -0.28 3.72
N ALA A 77 -2.55 -0.60 4.76
CA ALA A 77 -3.08 0.39 5.71
C ALA A 77 -2.72 -0.03 7.12
N ARG A 78 -1.96 0.80 7.82
CA ARG A 78 -1.49 0.51 9.18
C ARG A 78 -1.89 1.61 10.15
N PRO A 79 -2.27 1.26 11.37
CA PRO A 79 -2.51 2.25 12.41
C PRO A 79 -1.20 2.99 12.75
N MET A 80 -1.26 4.31 12.84
CA MET A 80 -0.14 5.17 13.20
C MET A 80 -0.63 6.31 14.10
N GLY A 81 -0.58 6.10 15.40
CA GLY A 81 -1.14 7.02 16.40
C GLY A 81 -2.66 7.17 16.26
N ALA A 82 -3.12 8.41 16.05
CA ALA A 82 -4.54 8.72 15.84
C ALA A 82 -4.99 8.58 14.37
N ASN A 83 -4.11 8.12 13.47
CA ASN A 83 -4.38 7.99 12.05
C ASN A 83 -4.18 6.56 11.56
N HIS A 84 -4.76 6.24 10.41
CA HIS A 84 -4.32 5.14 9.56
C HIS A 84 -3.41 5.70 8.48
N ASN A 85 -2.25 5.08 8.29
CA ASN A 85 -1.36 5.36 7.18
C ASN A 85 -1.68 4.38 6.04
N LEU A 86 -2.35 4.87 4.99
CA LEU A 86 -2.48 4.13 3.74
C LEU A 86 -1.19 4.35 2.94
N CYS A 87 -0.52 3.29 2.56
CA CYS A 87 0.73 3.32 1.82
C CYS A 87 0.61 2.54 0.52
N VAL A 88 0.88 3.21 -0.60
CA VAL A 88 1.10 2.58 -1.90
C VAL A 88 2.60 2.61 -2.16
N SER A 89 3.23 1.47 -2.37
CA SER A 89 4.67 1.41 -2.61
C SER A 89 5.04 0.46 -3.73
N VAL A 90 5.99 0.88 -4.55
CA VAL A 90 6.63 0.07 -5.59
C VAL A 90 8.10 -0.08 -5.26
N THR A 91 8.59 -1.31 -5.26
CA THR A 91 9.99 -1.63 -4.95
C THR A 91 10.59 -2.46 -6.07
N GLY A 92 11.72 -2.04 -6.62
CA GLY A 92 12.41 -2.75 -7.67
C GLY A 92 13.90 -2.47 -7.70
N ILE A 93 14.60 -2.91 -8.75
CA ILE A 93 16.02 -2.62 -8.95
C ILE A 93 16.23 -1.16 -9.34
N LYS A 94 17.42 -0.63 -9.12
CA LYS A 94 17.76 0.73 -9.54
C LYS A 94 18.00 0.80 -11.06
N ASP A 95 17.81 1.98 -11.64
CA ASP A 95 18.00 2.28 -13.07
C ASP A 95 19.35 1.80 -13.60
N GLN A 96 20.42 1.91 -12.80
CA GLN A 96 21.77 1.47 -13.18
C GLN A 96 21.90 -0.04 -13.44
N PHE A 97 20.91 -0.84 -13.04
CA PHE A 97 20.85 -2.28 -13.27
C PHE A 97 19.86 -2.67 -14.37
N ALA A 98 19.22 -1.69 -15.00
CA ALA A 98 18.38 -1.92 -16.18
C ALA A 98 19.26 -2.34 -17.36
N LEU A 99 18.82 -3.35 -18.13
CA LEU A 99 19.63 -3.91 -19.23
C LEU A 99 19.68 -2.97 -20.43
N GLU A 100 18.60 -2.24 -20.70
CA GLU A 100 18.43 -1.33 -21.84
C GLU A 100 18.49 0.14 -21.44
N GLY A 101 18.80 0.42 -20.17
CA GLY A 101 18.89 1.80 -19.65
C GLY A 101 17.53 2.46 -19.41
N GLU A 102 16.49 1.66 -19.15
CA GLU A 102 15.15 2.15 -18.87
C GLU A 102 15.12 2.97 -17.57
N PRO A 103 14.32 4.05 -17.51
CA PRO A 103 14.17 4.88 -16.32
C PRO A 103 13.22 4.22 -15.30
N LEU A 104 13.68 3.12 -14.70
CA LEU A 104 12.84 2.28 -13.81
C LEU A 104 12.27 3.06 -12.62
N THR A 105 13.01 4.00 -12.06
CA THR A 105 12.52 4.83 -10.95
C THR A 105 11.31 5.68 -11.36
N GLN A 106 11.30 6.17 -12.60
CA GLN A 106 10.16 6.89 -13.15
C GLN A 106 8.96 5.95 -13.35
N GLU A 107 9.18 4.79 -13.95
CA GLU A 107 8.14 3.77 -14.13
C GLU A 107 7.52 3.32 -12.79
N TYR A 108 8.33 3.19 -11.74
CA TYR A 108 7.82 2.89 -10.40
C TYR A 108 6.98 4.04 -9.82
N ALA A 109 7.39 5.28 -10.07
CA ALA A 109 6.62 6.44 -9.66
C ALA A 109 5.28 6.53 -10.39
N GLU A 110 5.27 6.32 -11.71
CA GLU A 110 4.06 6.30 -12.52
C GLU A 110 3.10 5.18 -12.08
N LEU A 111 3.63 3.98 -11.81
CA LEU A 111 2.83 2.87 -11.29
C LEU A 111 2.25 3.19 -9.90
N ALA A 112 3.05 3.73 -8.99
CA ALA A 112 2.57 4.10 -7.65
C ALA A 112 1.51 5.20 -7.70
N LEU A 113 1.72 6.25 -8.53
CA LEU A 113 0.77 7.33 -8.74
C LEU A 113 -0.51 6.84 -9.43
N GLY A 114 -0.38 5.99 -10.45
CA GLY A 114 -1.52 5.37 -11.13
C GLY A 114 -2.38 4.57 -10.15
N THR A 115 -1.77 3.70 -9.35
CA THR A 115 -2.49 2.92 -8.33
C THR A 115 -3.14 3.81 -7.27
N ALA A 116 -2.48 4.89 -6.84
CA ALA A 116 -2.98 5.76 -5.78
C ALA A 116 -4.10 6.71 -6.23
N PHE A 117 -4.01 7.27 -7.45
CA PHE A 117 -4.90 8.35 -7.91
C PHE A 117 -5.79 7.97 -9.08
N HIS A 118 -5.50 6.86 -9.76
CA HIS A 118 -6.28 6.34 -10.87
C HIS A 118 -6.61 4.85 -10.69
N PRO A 119 -7.26 4.47 -9.55
CA PRO A 119 -7.67 3.09 -9.34
C PRO A 119 -8.66 2.65 -10.42
N TYR A 120 -8.75 1.35 -10.65
CA TYR A 120 -9.73 0.83 -11.59
C TYR A 120 -11.14 0.89 -11.03
N PHE A 121 -12.02 1.61 -11.71
CA PHE A 121 -13.44 1.72 -11.38
C PHE A 121 -14.31 1.10 -12.47
N VAL A 122 -15.40 0.47 -12.04
CA VAL A 122 -16.53 0.06 -12.90
C VAL A 122 -17.66 1.05 -12.66
N GLY A 123 -17.82 1.99 -13.60
CA GLY A 123 -18.66 3.16 -13.38
C GLY A 123 -18.06 4.13 -12.36
N GLU A 124 -18.75 4.39 -11.27
CA GLU A 124 -18.30 5.32 -10.21
C GLU A 124 -17.75 4.61 -8.96
N THR A 125 -17.64 3.27 -8.99
CA THR A 125 -17.22 2.48 -7.82
C THR A 125 -16.14 1.47 -8.19
N PHE A 126 -15.45 0.94 -7.19
CA PHE A 126 -14.63 -0.25 -7.39
C PHE A 126 -15.45 -1.42 -7.93
N ASP A 127 -14.83 -2.32 -8.66
CA ASP A 127 -15.49 -3.53 -9.17
C ASP A 127 -16.18 -4.29 -8.02
N PRO A 128 -17.52 -4.44 -8.06
CA PRO A 128 -18.28 -5.08 -6.99
C PRO A 128 -17.87 -6.52 -6.71
N GLU A 129 -17.47 -7.28 -7.75
CA GLU A 129 -17.00 -8.66 -7.58
C GLU A 129 -15.63 -8.68 -6.89
N ALA A 130 -14.72 -7.78 -7.25
CA ALA A 130 -13.44 -7.64 -6.56
C ALA A 130 -13.64 -7.30 -5.08
N VAL A 131 -14.47 -6.32 -4.78
CA VAL A 131 -14.81 -5.92 -3.40
C VAL A 131 -15.41 -7.08 -2.61
N LYS A 132 -16.30 -7.86 -3.22
CA LYS A 132 -16.93 -9.01 -2.57
C LYS A 132 -15.92 -10.11 -2.23
N ILE A 133 -15.02 -10.42 -3.17
CA ILE A 133 -13.96 -11.42 -2.96
C ILE A 133 -13.04 -10.98 -1.82
N GLU A 134 -12.51 -9.76 -1.87
CA GLU A 134 -11.58 -9.26 -0.87
C GLU A 134 -12.23 -9.14 0.51
N LYS A 135 -13.51 -8.77 0.58
CA LYS A 135 -14.28 -8.75 1.83
C LYS A 135 -14.41 -10.15 2.43
N GLN A 136 -14.63 -11.18 1.61
CA GLN A 136 -14.69 -12.56 2.09
C GLN A 136 -13.32 -13.05 2.56
N MET A 137 -12.25 -12.74 1.83
CA MET A 137 -10.88 -13.08 2.21
C MET A 137 -10.47 -12.40 3.51
N LEU A 138 -10.75 -11.10 3.65
CA LEU A 138 -10.49 -10.35 4.88
C LEU A 138 -11.26 -10.93 6.07
N LYS A 139 -12.53 -11.25 5.88
CA LYS A 139 -13.34 -11.89 6.94
C LYS A 139 -12.73 -13.20 7.38
N LYS A 140 -12.34 -14.05 6.44
CA LYS A 140 -11.69 -15.33 6.73
C LYS A 140 -10.36 -15.13 7.45
N ALA A 141 -9.53 -14.19 7.00
CA ALA A 141 -8.25 -13.87 7.63
C ALA A 141 -8.43 -13.45 9.10
N LEU A 142 -9.46 -12.61 9.39
CA LEU A 142 -9.79 -12.21 10.76
C LEU A 142 -10.30 -13.38 11.62
N GLU A 143 -11.09 -14.29 11.04
CA GLU A 143 -11.54 -15.51 11.73
C GLU A 143 -10.36 -16.45 12.04
N ASP A 144 -9.42 -16.60 11.09
CA ASP A 144 -8.22 -17.41 11.26
C ASP A 144 -7.24 -16.80 12.28
N GLU A 145 -7.14 -15.46 12.36
CA GLU A 145 -6.30 -14.75 13.35
C GLU A 145 -6.71 -15.08 14.79
N VAL A 146 -8.01 -15.20 15.07
CA VAL A 146 -8.54 -15.59 16.38
C VAL A 146 -8.07 -16.99 16.78
N ASN A 147 -7.88 -17.88 15.82
CA ASN A 147 -7.44 -19.25 16.03
C ASN A 147 -5.91 -19.35 16.22
N GLU A 148 -5.15 -18.36 15.77
CA GLU A 148 -3.70 -18.33 15.88
C GLU A 148 -3.28 -17.52 17.12
N LYS A 149 -3.09 -18.22 18.24
CA LYS A 149 -2.80 -17.61 19.57
C LYS A 149 -1.66 -16.60 19.55
N ARG A 150 -0.68 -16.77 18.66
CA ARG A 150 0.49 -15.90 18.55
C ARG A 150 0.14 -14.54 17.91
N LEU A 151 -0.71 -14.52 16.90
CA LEU A 151 -1.19 -13.28 16.26
C LEU A 151 -2.22 -12.58 17.16
N TYR A 152 -3.09 -13.35 17.82
CA TYR A 152 -4.10 -12.81 18.75
C TYR A 152 -3.48 -12.11 19.96
N CYS A 153 -2.34 -12.57 20.47
CA CYS A 153 -1.67 -11.94 21.63
C CYS A 153 -1.06 -10.58 21.30
N GLN A 154 -0.73 -10.27 20.05
CA GLN A 154 -0.11 -8.98 19.67
C GLN A 154 -1.05 -7.78 19.88
N PRO A 155 -2.27 -7.74 19.32
CA PRO A 155 -3.19 -6.63 19.59
C PRO A 155 -3.64 -6.56 21.05
N VAL A 156 -3.79 -7.71 21.75
CA VAL A 156 -4.16 -7.75 23.16
C VAL A 156 -3.07 -7.14 24.05
N SER A 157 -1.80 -7.45 23.79
CA SER A 157 -0.68 -6.85 24.53
C SER A 157 -0.58 -5.34 24.32
N TYR A 158 -0.84 -4.87 23.08
CA TYR A 158 -0.85 -3.45 22.76
C TYR A 158 -1.98 -2.68 23.47
N THR A 159 -3.18 -3.26 23.52
CA THR A 159 -4.33 -2.65 24.21
C THR A 159 -4.12 -2.66 25.74
N HIS A 160 -3.51 -3.70 26.28
CA HIS A 160 -3.23 -3.80 27.72
C HIS A 160 -2.15 -2.79 28.16
N LEU A 161 -1.05 -2.66 27.39
CA LEU A 161 0.00 -1.67 27.70
C LEU A 161 -0.55 -0.24 27.61
N ARG A 162 -1.39 0.07 26.63
CA ARG A 162 -1.98 1.39 26.47
C ARG A 162 -3.00 1.75 27.55
N ALA A 163 -3.68 0.76 28.13
CA ALA A 163 -4.60 0.97 29.26
C ALA A 163 -3.87 1.34 30.56
N HIS A 164 -2.59 0.99 30.68
CA HIS A 164 -1.75 1.32 31.84
C HIS A 164 -0.97 2.65 31.69
N GLU A 165 -0.93 3.23 30.47
CA GLU A 165 -0.22 4.50 30.20
C GLU A 165 -1.14 5.74 30.25
N THR A 166 -2.43 5.59 30.44
CA THR A 166 -3.37 6.71 30.68
C THR A 166 -3.53 6.90 32.18
N PRO A 167 -3.07 8.06 32.73
CA PRO A 167 -3.32 8.43 34.13
C PRO A 167 -4.80 8.65 34.42
#